data_4b94c4e64da8d6f2b8ca2abb0440eb79
#
_entry.id   4b94c4e64da8d6f2b8ca2abb0440eb79
#
_cell.length_a   1.000
_cell.length_b   1.000
_cell.length_c   1.000
_cell.angle_alpha   90.00
_cell.angle_beta   90.00
_cell.angle_gamma   90.00
#
_symmetry.space_group_name_H-M   'P 1'
#
loop_
_entity.id
_entity.type
_entity.pdbx_description
1 polymer ?
#
loop_
_entity_poly.entity_id
_entity_poly.type
_entity_poly.pdbx_seq_one_letter_code
_entity_poly.pdbx_strand_id
1 'polypeptide(L)'
;IKNFSTRIKKINFKIAIMGLGSNGHIASIFNDTYKSSKIFYNVTKSPKRPKNRVTVSINKIKKTHKIFLLANKKTKKKEIKNFNKNNIIKVLKKNIELIVFS
;
A
#
# COMPACT_ATOMS: atom_id res chain seq x y z
N ILE A 1 4.57 -18.54 -2.95
CA ILE A 1 3.79 -17.36 -3.40
C ILE A 1 2.65 -17.76 -4.33
N LYS A 2 2.92 -18.62 -5.30
CA LYS A 2 1.91 -18.99 -6.30
C LYS A 2 0.66 -19.61 -5.66
N ASN A 3 0.83 -20.54 -4.73
CA ASN A 3 -0.29 -21.17 -4.02
C ASN A 3 -1.03 -20.16 -3.14
N PHE A 4 -0.30 -19.27 -2.50
CA PHE A 4 -0.86 -18.20 -1.67
C PHE A 4 -1.67 -17.23 -2.52
N SER A 5 -1.16 -16.84 -3.69
CA SER A 5 -1.88 -15.96 -4.61
C SER A 5 -3.19 -16.57 -5.08
N THR A 6 -3.20 -17.87 -5.37
CA THR A 6 -4.41 -18.58 -5.79
C THR A 6 -5.47 -18.58 -4.69
N ARG A 7 -5.06 -18.75 -3.43
CA ARG A 7 -5.98 -18.72 -2.28
C ARG A 7 -6.53 -17.31 -2.06
N ILE A 8 -5.66 -16.31 -2.07
CA ILE A 8 -6.02 -14.91 -1.80
C ILE A 8 -6.89 -14.33 -2.92
N LYS A 9 -6.74 -14.79 -4.14
CA LYS A 9 -7.53 -14.31 -5.27
C LYS A 9 -9.04 -14.41 -5.01
N LYS A 10 -9.46 -15.45 -4.30
CA LYS A 10 -10.88 -15.69 -3.99
C LYS A 10 -11.37 -14.94 -2.76
N ILE A 11 -10.48 -14.30 -2.01
CA ILE A 11 -10.81 -13.59 -0.79
C ILE A 11 -10.94 -12.10 -1.10
N ASN A 12 -12.06 -11.52 -0.72
CA ASN A 12 -12.26 -10.08 -0.78
C ASN A 12 -12.15 -9.51 0.64
N PHE A 13 -11.20 -8.61 0.83
CA PHE A 13 -11.01 -7.96 2.13
C PHE A 13 -12.12 -6.93 2.34
N LYS A 14 -12.75 -6.96 3.49
CA LYS A 14 -13.71 -5.92 3.88
C LYS A 14 -12.98 -4.69 4.40
N ILE A 15 -11.97 -4.90 5.22
CA ILE A 15 -11.20 -3.84 5.87
C ILE A 15 -9.72 -4.15 5.73
N ALA A 16 -8.93 -3.14 5.40
CA ALA A 16 -7.49 -3.19 5.47
C ALA A 16 -6.99 -2.06 6.37
N ILE A 17 -6.06 -2.38 7.25
CA ILE A 17 -5.40 -1.41 8.13
C ILE A 17 -3.93 -1.41 7.73
N MET A 18 -3.43 -0.28 7.28
CA MET A 18 -2.09 -0.18 6.72
C MET A 18 -1.38 1.07 7.25
N GLY A 19 -0.05 1.00 7.31
CA GLY A 19 0.75 2.16 7.68
C GLY A 19 1.19 2.95 6.46
N LEU A 20 1.21 4.27 6.58
CA LEU A 20 1.82 5.14 5.58
C LEU A 20 3.34 5.14 5.82
N GLY A 21 4.09 4.61 4.88
CA GLY A 21 5.53 4.53 4.96
C GLY A 21 6.23 5.81 4.55
N SER A 22 7.53 5.88 4.82
CA SER A 22 8.36 6.99 4.38
C SER A 22 8.31 7.13 2.86
N ASN A 23 8.31 8.37 2.36
CA ASN A 23 8.13 8.70 0.94
C ASN A 23 6.76 8.25 0.41
N GLY A 24 5.80 7.95 1.30
CA GLY A 24 4.43 7.68 0.92
C GLY A 24 4.14 6.28 0.41
N HIS A 25 5.03 5.31 0.63
CA HIS A 25 4.75 3.95 0.18
C HIS A 25 3.72 3.27 1.09
N ILE A 26 2.98 2.31 0.54
CA ILE A 26 2.01 1.46 1.24
C ILE A 26 2.41 0.01 0.97
N ALA A 27 2.46 -0.83 2.02
CA ALA A 27 3.04 -2.16 1.92
C ALA A 27 4.45 -2.05 1.34
N SER A 28 4.83 -2.86 0.36
CA SER A 28 6.08 -2.65 -0.38
C SER A 28 5.80 -2.15 -1.81
N ILE A 29 4.77 -1.32 -1.94
CA ILE A 29 4.39 -0.67 -3.18
C ILE A 29 5.01 0.72 -3.21
N PHE A 30 5.95 0.93 -4.13
CA PHE A 30 6.64 2.21 -4.31
C PHE A 30 6.17 2.85 -5.62
N ASN A 31 6.38 4.14 -5.77
CA ASN A 31 5.83 4.92 -6.89
C ASN A 31 6.14 4.35 -8.28
N ASP A 32 7.26 3.66 -8.43
CA ASP A 32 7.70 3.10 -9.71
C ASP A 32 7.33 1.62 -9.91
N THR A 33 6.75 0.97 -8.90
CA THR A 33 6.51 -0.48 -8.92
C THR A 33 5.04 -0.86 -8.74
N TYR A 34 4.13 0.10 -8.73
CA TYR A 34 2.72 -0.18 -8.42
C TYR A 34 1.91 -0.78 -9.57
N LYS A 35 2.48 -0.88 -10.76
CA LYS A 35 1.75 -1.30 -11.97
C LYS A 35 1.80 -2.79 -12.25
N SER A 36 1.81 -3.63 -11.22
CA SER A 36 1.81 -5.08 -11.44
C SER A 36 0.39 -5.60 -11.64
N SER A 37 0.21 -6.50 -12.61
CA SER A 37 -1.04 -7.24 -12.81
C SER A 37 -1.17 -8.43 -11.88
N LYS A 38 -0.09 -8.85 -11.22
CA LYS A 38 -0.08 -9.98 -10.28
C LYS A 38 -0.69 -9.56 -8.94
N ILE A 39 -1.30 -10.52 -8.23
CA ILE A 39 -1.85 -10.26 -6.89
C ILE A 39 -0.74 -10.03 -5.88
N PHE A 40 0.31 -10.84 -5.94
CA PHE A 40 1.55 -10.68 -5.19
C PHE A 40 2.71 -10.66 -6.16
N TYR A 41 3.72 -9.88 -5.85
CA TYR A 41 4.92 -9.84 -6.68
C TYR A 41 6.16 -9.51 -5.86
N ASN A 42 7.31 -9.86 -6.41
CA ASN A 42 8.60 -9.59 -5.81
C ASN A 42 9.05 -8.17 -6.14
N VAL A 43 9.51 -7.45 -5.13
CA VAL A 43 10.17 -6.16 -5.27
C VAL A 43 11.65 -6.39 -5.02
N THR A 44 12.49 -6.20 -6.05
CA THR A 44 13.92 -6.54 -5.97
C THR A 44 14.81 -5.34 -5.72
N LYS A 45 14.34 -4.14 -6.00
CA LYS A 45 15.10 -2.90 -5.86
C LYS A 45 14.33 -1.90 -5.01
N SER A 46 13.89 -2.33 -3.84
CA SER A 46 13.21 -1.44 -2.91
C SER A 46 14.14 -0.27 -2.54
N PRO A 47 13.63 0.98 -2.51
CA PRO A 47 14.44 2.12 -2.08
C PRO A 47 14.80 2.07 -0.59
N LYS A 48 14.14 1.18 0.16
CA LYS A 48 14.40 0.96 1.59
C LYS A 48 14.82 -0.48 1.81
N ARG A 49 15.62 -0.70 2.85
CA ARG A 49 16.02 -2.07 3.25
C ARG A 49 14.88 -2.79 3.96
N PRO A 50 14.70 -4.10 3.80
CA PRO A 50 15.46 -4.94 2.85
C PRO A 50 15.10 -4.63 1.41
N LYS A 51 16.05 -4.81 0.49
CA LYS A 51 15.84 -4.52 -0.94
C LYS A 51 14.94 -5.53 -1.62
N ASN A 52 15.01 -6.78 -1.19
CA ASN A 52 14.15 -7.84 -1.73
C ASN A 52 12.93 -7.99 -0.84
N ARG A 53 11.77 -7.77 -1.41
CA ARG A 53 10.47 -7.82 -0.70
C ARG A 53 9.43 -8.55 -1.52
N VAL A 54 8.38 -8.98 -0.85
CA VAL A 54 7.15 -9.46 -1.49
C VAL A 54 6.03 -8.52 -1.06
N THR A 55 5.21 -8.11 -2.01
CA THR A 55 4.09 -7.22 -1.71
C THR A 55 2.81 -7.71 -2.37
N VAL A 56 1.67 -7.41 -1.71
CA VAL A 56 0.37 -7.46 -2.35
C VAL A 56 0.28 -6.34 -3.38
N SER A 57 -0.42 -6.57 -4.48
CA SER A 57 -0.57 -5.56 -5.53
C SER A 57 -1.57 -4.48 -5.14
N ILE A 58 -1.42 -3.31 -5.75
CA ILE A 58 -2.36 -2.21 -5.58
C ILE A 58 -3.78 -2.58 -6.06
N ASN A 59 -3.87 -3.40 -7.11
CA ASN A 59 -5.17 -3.85 -7.62
C ASN A 59 -5.93 -4.69 -6.59
N LYS A 60 -5.23 -5.50 -5.82
CA LYS A 60 -5.85 -6.29 -4.75
C LYS A 60 -6.31 -5.38 -3.60
N ILE A 61 -5.47 -4.43 -3.20
CA ILE A 61 -5.82 -3.46 -2.16
C ILE A 61 -7.00 -2.60 -2.59
N LYS A 62 -7.02 -2.18 -3.84
CA LYS A 62 -8.09 -1.33 -4.40
C LYS A 62 -9.48 -1.97 -4.30
N LYS A 63 -9.54 -3.29 -4.34
CA LYS A 63 -10.80 -4.03 -4.20
C LYS A 63 -11.27 -4.16 -2.76
N THR A 64 -10.48 -3.73 -1.78
CA THR A 64 -10.87 -3.74 -0.38
C THR A 64 -11.98 -2.72 -0.16
N HIS A 65 -13.02 -3.12 0.59
CA HIS A 65 -14.18 -2.25 0.83
C HIS A 65 -13.81 -0.96 1.54
N LYS A 66 -12.98 -1.04 2.59
CA LYS A 66 -12.51 0.12 3.35
C LYS A 66 -11.06 -0.04 3.75
N ILE A 67 -10.26 1.01 3.52
CA ILE A 67 -8.83 1.03 3.86
C ILE A 67 -8.59 2.14 4.87
N PHE A 68 -8.06 1.77 6.03
CA PHE A 68 -7.60 2.74 7.03
C PHE A 68 -6.08 2.86 6.93
N LEU A 69 -5.61 4.05 6.61
CA LEU A 69 -4.20 4.33 6.49
C LEU A 69 -3.75 5.12 7.71
N LEU A 70 -2.85 4.54 8.51
CA LEU A 70 -2.39 5.13 9.76
C LEU A 70 -1.09 5.89 9.54
N ALA A 71 -1.00 7.10 10.08
CA ALA A 71 0.20 7.91 9.98
C ALA A 71 0.47 8.64 11.29
N ASN A 72 1.70 8.52 11.79
CA ASN A 72 2.14 9.26 12.97
C ASN A 72 2.40 10.72 12.61
N LYS A 73 1.70 11.62 13.27
CA LYS A 73 1.78 13.06 13.04
C LYS A 73 3.20 13.61 13.14
N LYS A 74 4.00 13.08 14.07
CA LYS A 74 5.36 13.60 14.31
C LYS A 74 6.37 13.08 13.29
N THR A 75 6.27 11.80 12.92
CA THR A 75 7.28 11.16 12.06
C THR A 75 6.92 11.17 10.57
N LYS A 76 5.66 11.43 10.23
CA LYS A 76 5.17 11.41 8.85
C LYS A 76 4.58 12.75 8.39
N LYS A 77 5.12 13.86 8.90
CA LYS A 77 4.64 15.22 8.55
C LYS A 77 4.62 15.45 7.04
N LYS A 78 5.72 15.13 6.38
CA LYS A 78 5.88 15.30 4.93
C LYS A 78 4.88 14.45 4.16
N GLU A 79 4.76 13.19 4.53
CA GLU A 79 3.88 12.24 3.88
C GLU A 79 2.41 12.62 4.05
N ILE A 80 2.03 13.10 5.23
CA ILE A 80 0.68 13.58 5.51
C ILE A 80 0.38 14.83 4.69
N LYS A 81 1.33 15.78 4.64
CA LYS A 81 1.19 17.01 3.86
C LYS A 81 1.00 16.72 2.37
N ASN A 82 1.71 15.73 1.85
CA ASN A 82 1.69 15.36 0.44
C ASN A 82 0.69 14.25 0.11
N PHE A 83 -0.21 13.93 1.04
CA PHE A 83 -1.16 12.82 0.90
C PHE A 83 -1.94 12.87 -0.42
N ASN A 84 -2.49 14.03 -0.76
CA ASN A 84 -3.30 14.19 -1.98
C ASN A 84 -2.47 14.21 -3.27
N LYS A 85 -1.15 14.35 -3.16
CA LYS A 85 -0.24 14.33 -4.32
C LYS A 85 0.37 12.94 -4.55
N ASN A 86 0.14 12.01 -3.64
CA ASN A 86 0.69 10.66 -3.71
C ASN A 86 -0.03 9.85 -4.78
N ASN A 87 0.71 9.35 -5.76
CA ASN A 87 0.12 8.60 -6.88
C ASN A 87 -0.54 7.28 -6.43
N ILE A 88 0.04 6.61 -5.43
CA ILE A 88 -0.53 5.37 -4.88
C ILE A 88 -1.86 5.68 -4.20
N ILE A 89 -1.90 6.75 -3.40
CA ILE A 89 -3.11 7.20 -2.72
C ILE A 89 -4.20 7.57 -3.73
N LYS A 90 -3.85 8.23 -4.82
CA LYS A 90 -4.81 8.61 -5.86
C LYS A 90 -5.53 7.39 -6.45
N VAL A 91 -4.82 6.29 -6.64
CA VAL A 91 -5.41 5.05 -7.14
C VAL A 91 -6.39 4.45 -6.14
N LEU A 92 -6.12 4.61 -4.83
CA LEU A 92 -6.93 4.05 -3.74
C LEU A 92 -7.96 5.02 -3.19
N LYS A 93 -8.03 6.24 -3.70
CA LYS A 93 -8.75 7.38 -3.10
C LYS A 93 -10.20 7.07 -2.72
N LYS A 94 -10.90 6.27 -3.51
CA LYS A 94 -12.32 5.99 -3.30
C LYS A 94 -12.60 5.31 -1.96
N ASN A 95 -11.69 4.43 -1.51
CA ASN A 95 -11.92 3.56 -0.37
C ASN A 95 -11.01 3.85 0.84
N ILE A 96 -10.19 4.87 0.76
CA ILE A 96 -9.14 5.12 1.75
C ILE A 96 -9.52 6.24 2.71
N GLU A 97 -9.21 6.04 3.99
CA GLU A 97 -9.35 7.06 5.03
C GLU A 97 -8.03 7.18 5.77
N LEU A 98 -7.50 8.39 5.86
CA LEU A 98 -6.28 8.67 6.60
C LEU A 98 -6.61 8.90 8.06
N ILE A 99 -5.94 8.15 8.95
CA ILE A 99 -6.04 8.32 10.40
C ILE A 99 -4.69 8.80 10.90
N VAL A 100 -4.66 10.04 11.40
CA VAL A 100 -3.45 10.65 11.93
C VAL A 100 -3.46 10.53 13.45
N PHE A 101 -2.36 10.05 14.01
CA PHE A 101 -2.21 9.91 15.45
C PHE A 101 -0.88 10.51 15.91
N SER A 102 -0.77 10.78 17.20
CA SER A 102 0.44 11.33 17.79
C SER A 102 1.07 10.40 18.82
#